data_28572bbe46cd292e40b720fe95e42ff6
#
_entry.id   28572bbe46cd292e40b720fe95e42ff6
#
_cell.length_a   1.000
_cell.length_b   1.000
_cell.length_c   1.000
_cell.angle_alpha   90.00
_cell.angle_beta   90.00
_cell.angle_gamma   90.00
#
_symmetry.space_group_name_H-M   'P 1'
#
loop_
_entity.id
_entity.type
_entity.pdbx_description
1 polymer ?
#
loop_
_entity_poly.entity_id
_entity_poly.type
_entity_poly.pdbx_seq_one_letter_code
_entity_poly.pdbx_strand_id
1 'polypeptide(L)'
;NYLFSIGSPFVEEVIETGSVLYMRKSTESRIQEAEEELSSASILLEHGKYKAACYHCQQSVEKGLKALILEKGDKPEKTHDIVEMLSRVQRLGYEVTLPMDDAILLNSIYKGRYPTDEGLLPQGEQTKADAKRVANAAERFLKNAREILKK
;
A
#
# COMPACT_ATOMS: atom_id res chain seq x y z
N ASN A 1 13.21 36.66 -13.67
CA ASN A 1 12.98 37.11 -12.32
C ASN A 1 14.17 36.81 -11.43
N TYR A 2 14.80 37.84 -10.90
CA TYR A 2 16.07 37.76 -10.16
C TYR A 2 16.01 36.85 -8.90
N LEU A 3 14.85 36.77 -8.24
CA LEU A 3 14.61 35.95 -7.05
C LEU A 3 14.56 34.44 -7.33
N PHE A 4 14.39 34.05 -8.59
CA PHE A 4 14.29 32.66 -9.01
C PHE A 4 15.49 32.19 -9.84
N SER A 5 16.62 32.91 -9.75
CA SER A 5 17.83 32.45 -10.42
C SER A 5 18.36 31.17 -9.75
N ILE A 6 18.71 30.18 -10.56
CA ILE A 6 19.33 28.93 -10.11
C ILE A 6 20.59 29.26 -9.32
N GLY A 7 20.72 28.68 -8.12
CA GLY A 7 21.87 28.87 -7.25
C GLY A 7 21.67 29.85 -6.08
N SER A 8 20.45 30.38 -5.90
CA SER A 8 20.13 31.12 -4.67
C SER A 8 19.86 30.14 -3.53
N PRO A 9 20.63 30.19 -2.42
CA PRO A 9 20.38 29.29 -1.27
C PRO A 9 18.96 29.41 -0.72
N PHE A 10 18.38 30.60 -0.73
CA PHE A 10 16.99 30.82 -0.30
C PHE A 10 15.99 30.11 -1.20
N VAL A 11 16.16 30.17 -2.52
CA VAL A 11 15.26 29.49 -3.49
C VAL A 11 15.39 27.97 -3.37
N GLU A 12 16.61 27.46 -3.21
CA GLU A 12 16.87 26.03 -3.00
C GLU A 12 16.18 25.53 -1.73
N GLU A 13 16.31 26.25 -0.62
CA GLU A 13 15.66 25.93 0.65
C GLU A 13 14.13 25.92 0.52
N VAL A 14 13.54 26.89 -0.14
CA VAL A 14 12.08 26.98 -0.36
C VAL A 14 11.59 25.82 -1.23
N ILE A 15 12.31 25.48 -2.29
CA ILE A 15 11.97 24.37 -3.19
C ILE A 15 12.06 23.04 -2.44
N GLU A 16 13.12 22.80 -1.69
CA GLU A 16 13.35 21.60 -0.92
C GLU A 16 12.27 21.43 0.16
N THR A 17 11.98 22.46 0.95
CA THR A 17 10.93 22.46 1.97
C THR A 17 9.56 22.23 1.36
N GLY A 18 9.24 22.87 0.24
CA GLY A 18 7.98 22.69 -0.49
C GLY A 18 7.81 21.27 -1.01
N SER A 19 8.87 20.65 -1.54
CA SER A 19 8.87 19.26 -1.99
C SER A 19 8.62 18.27 -0.86
N VAL A 20 9.25 18.48 0.29
CA VAL A 20 9.06 17.65 1.49
C VAL A 20 7.62 17.73 1.99
N LEU A 21 7.04 18.93 2.09
CA LEU A 21 5.65 19.14 2.50
C LEU A 21 4.67 18.48 1.53
N TYR A 22 4.91 18.58 0.23
CA TYR A 22 4.09 17.95 -0.79
C TYR A 22 4.12 16.41 -0.66
N MET A 23 5.29 15.83 -0.49
CA MET A 23 5.43 14.37 -0.30
C MET A 23 4.71 13.89 0.95
N ARG A 24 4.85 14.58 2.08
CA ARG A 24 4.15 14.23 3.33
C ARG A 24 2.63 14.27 3.16
N LYS A 25 2.10 15.28 2.49
CA LYS A 25 0.67 15.39 2.20
C LYS A 25 0.19 14.24 1.30
N SER A 26 0.96 13.88 0.29
CA SER A 26 0.65 12.77 -0.61
C SER A 26 0.72 11.40 0.10
N THR A 27 1.71 11.22 0.97
CA THR A 27 1.85 10.03 1.82
C THR A 27 0.65 9.88 2.74
N GLU A 28 0.26 10.95 3.44
CA GLU A 28 -0.89 10.96 4.35
C GLU A 28 -2.18 10.62 3.60
N SER A 29 -2.40 11.22 2.45
CA SER A 29 -3.57 10.93 1.61
C SER A 29 -3.65 9.45 1.23
N ARG A 30 -2.53 8.83 0.85
CA ARG A 30 -2.48 7.41 0.50
C ARG A 30 -2.74 6.49 1.68
N ILE A 31 -2.22 6.83 2.86
CA ILE A 31 -2.49 6.07 4.08
C ILE A 31 -3.96 6.16 4.47
N GLN A 32 -4.58 7.33 4.36
CA GLN A 32 -6.01 7.48 4.60
C GLN A 32 -6.85 6.64 3.64
N GLU A 33 -6.50 6.63 2.35
CA GLU A 33 -7.16 5.76 1.38
C GLU A 33 -6.98 4.28 1.72
N ALA A 34 -5.80 3.87 2.16
CA ALA A 34 -5.54 2.50 2.60
C ALA A 34 -6.41 2.11 3.81
N GLU A 35 -6.57 3.02 4.77
CA GLU A 35 -7.43 2.82 5.95
C GLU A 35 -8.92 2.73 5.56
N GLU A 36 -9.37 3.51 4.59
CA GLU A 36 -10.74 3.42 4.05
C GLU A 36 -10.99 2.08 3.36
N GLU A 37 -10.02 1.59 2.58
CA GLU A 37 -10.11 0.25 1.98
C GLU A 37 -10.25 -0.83 3.05
N LEU A 38 -9.49 -0.74 4.14
CA LEU A 38 -9.57 -1.69 5.24
C LEU A 38 -10.93 -1.61 5.96
N SER A 39 -11.45 -0.43 6.16
CA SER A 39 -12.79 -0.21 6.73
C SER A 39 -13.87 -0.86 5.86
N SER A 40 -13.80 -0.66 4.55
CA SER A 40 -14.70 -1.32 3.59
C SER A 40 -14.60 -2.84 3.65
N ALA A 41 -13.37 -3.37 3.73
CA ALA A 41 -13.13 -4.80 3.88
C ALA A 41 -13.80 -5.38 5.14
N SER A 42 -13.70 -4.67 6.27
CA SER A 42 -14.31 -5.09 7.53
C SER A 42 -15.83 -5.19 7.43
N ILE A 43 -16.47 -4.21 6.82
CA ILE A 43 -17.93 -4.19 6.60
C ILE A 43 -18.34 -5.37 5.70
N LEU A 44 -17.62 -5.58 4.60
CA LEU A 44 -17.91 -6.66 3.67
C LEU A 44 -17.71 -8.04 4.31
N LEU A 45 -16.69 -8.19 5.14
CA LEU A 45 -16.42 -9.42 5.89
C LEU A 45 -17.56 -9.76 6.84
N GLU A 46 -18.07 -8.78 7.58
CA GLU A 46 -19.22 -8.93 8.48
C GLU A 46 -20.49 -9.39 7.74
N HIS A 47 -20.63 -8.97 6.48
CA HIS A 47 -21.79 -9.32 5.64
C HIS A 47 -21.56 -10.56 4.77
N GLY A 48 -20.48 -11.31 5.02
CA GLY A 48 -20.18 -12.54 4.29
C GLY A 48 -19.75 -12.36 2.84
N LYS A 49 -19.32 -11.17 2.46
CA LYS A 49 -18.83 -10.85 1.12
C LYS A 49 -17.31 -11.08 1.02
N TYR A 50 -16.89 -12.32 1.12
CA TYR A 50 -15.48 -12.69 1.29
C TYR A 50 -14.57 -12.29 0.13
N LYS A 51 -15.01 -12.52 -1.11
CA LYS A 51 -14.25 -12.13 -2.30
C LYS A 51 -14.01 -10.62 -2.34
N ALA A 52 -15.05 -9.83 -2.10
CA ALA A 52 -14.95 -8.37 -2.09
C ALA A 52 -14.10 -7.88 -0.91
N ALA A 53 -14.24 -8.50 0.28
CA ALA A 53 -13.42 -8.18 1.43
C ALA A 53 -11.93 -8.43 1.16
N CYS A 54 -11.58 -9.56 0.57
CA CYS A 54 -10.20 -9.88 0.17
C CYS A 54 -9.65 -8.85 -0.81
N TYR A 55 -10.43 -8.43 -1.78
CA TYR A 55 -10.03 -7.40 -2.74
C TYR A 55 -9.68 -6.07 -2.04
N HIS A 56 -10.54 -5.60 -1.15
CA HIS A 56 -10.30 -4.36 -0.42
C HIS A 56 -9.09 -4.48 0.53
N CYS A 57 -8.84 -5.64 1.12
CA CYS A 57 -7.61 -5.90 1.89
C CYS A 57 -6.36 -5.78 1.02
N GLN A 58 -6.39 -6.36 -0.17
CA GLN A 58 -5.28 -6.25 -1.12
C GLN A 58 -5.03 -4.78 -1.52
N GLN A 59 -6.09 -4.04 -1.82
CA GLN A 59 -5.98 -2.61 -2.14
C GLN A 59 -5.43 -1.79 -0.97
N SER A 60 -5.85 -2.10 0.24
CA SER A 60 -5.36 -1.47 1.47
C SER A 60 -3.84 -1.64 1.62
N VAL A 61 -3.35 -2.86 1.49
CA VAL A 61 -1.91 -3.16 1.61
C VAL A 61 -1.11 -2.52 0.48
N GLU A 62 -1.60 -2.59 -0.75
CA GLU A 62 -0.98 -1.95 -1.91
C GLU A 62 -0.78 -0.45 -1.69
N LYS A 63 -1.84 0.24 -1.29
CA LYS A 63 -1.80 1.70 -1.03
C LYS A 63 -0.88 2.04 0.13
N GLY A 64 -0.87 1.22 1.18
CA GLY A 64 0.04 1.38 2.32
C GLY A 64 1.51 1.22 1.94
N LEU A 65 1.85 0.21 1.16
CA LEU A 65 3.21 0.01 0.65
C LEU A 65 3.66 1.16 -0.25
N LYS A 66 2.78 1.62 -1.14
CA LYS A 66 3.06 2.78 -2.00
C LYS A 66 3.26 4.07 -1.20
N ALA A 67 2.55 4.25 -0.09
CA ALA A 67 2.76 5.37 0.81
C ALA A 67 4.15 5.36 1.44
N LEU A 68 4.62 4.20 1.89
CA LEU A 68 5.96 4.04 2.45
C LEU A 68 7.06 4.32 1.42
N ILE A 69 6.88 3.86 0.18
CA ILE A 69 7.80 4.13 -0.93
C ILE A 69 7.88 5.65 -1.19
N LEU A 70 6.72 6.30 -1.25
CA LEU A 70 6.61 7.73 -1.49
C LEU A 70 7.27 8.56 -0.37
N GLU A 71 7.13 8.15 0.88
CA GLU A 71 7.73 8.83 2.03
C GLU A 71 9.26 8.87 1.96
N LYS A 72 9.89 7.87 1.37
CA LYS A 72 11.34 7.87 1.11
C LYS A 72 11.75 8.74 -0.07
N GLY A 73 10.83 9.44 -0.71
CA GLY A 73 11.11 10.23 -1.89
C GLY A 73 11.27 9.40 -3.16
N ASP A 74 10.95 8.10 -3.09
CA ASP A 74 10.98 7.22 -4.23
C ASP A 74 9.64 7.23 -4.96
N LYS A 75 9.65 6.92 -6.25
CA LYS A 75 8.44 6.96 -7.06
C LYS A 75 7.78 5.60 -7.05
N PRO A 76 6.53 5.48 -6.54
CA PRO A 76 5.81 4.21 -6.65
C PRO A 76 5.61 3.85 -8.12
N GLU A 77 6.03 2.65 -8.50
CA GLU A 77 5.77 2.14 -9.83
C GLU A 77 4.28 1.83 -10.04
N LYS A 78 3.87 1.75 -11.30
CA LYS A 78 2.52 1.31 -11.66
C LYS A 78 2.38 -0.21 -11.56
N THR A 79 2.87 -0.78 -10.47
CA THR A 79 2.74 -2.20 -10.19
C THR A 79 1.62 -2.44 -9.16
N HIS A 80 1.05 -3.63 -9.22
CA HIS A 80 0.10 -4.14 -8.22
C HIS A 80 0.68 -5.35 -7.49
N ASP A 81 1.94 -5.66 -7.73
CA ASP A 81 2.63 -6.81 -7.12
C ASP A 81 3.04 -6.48 -5.68
N ILE A 82 2.32 -7.05 -4.72
CA ILE A 82 2.54 -6.86 -3.28
C ILE A 82 3.94 -7.36 -2.87
N VAL A 83 4.37 -8.50 -3.40
CA VAL A 83 5.68 -9.09 -3.07
C VAL A 83 6.82 -8.20 -3.54
N GLU A 84 6.71 -7.69 -4.77
CA GLU A 84 7.69 -6.75 -5.33
C GLU A 84 7.76 -5.46 -4.51
N MET A 85 6.61 -4.86 -4.17
CA MET A 85 6.54 -3.64 -3.36
C MET A 85 7.06 -3.87 -1.95
N LEU A 86 6.76 -5.00 -1.33
CA LEU A 86 7.27 -5.37 -0.01
C LEU A 86 8.81 -5.46 -0.03
N SER A 87 9.37 -6.13 -1.02
CA SER A 87 10.81 -6.23 -1.20
C SER A 87 11.46 -4.85 -1.35
N ARG A 88 10.82 -3.97 -2.11
CA ARG A 88 11.30 -2.60 -2.31
C ARG A 88 11.26 -1.77 -1.02
N VAL A 89 10.18 -1.86 -0.26
CA VAL A 89 10.03 -1.18 1.04
C VAL A 89 11.10 -1.65 2.02
N GLN A 90 11.40 -2.94 2.05
CA GLN A 90 12.47 -3.50 2.88
C GLN A 90 13.86 -3.00 2.44
N ARG A 91 14.13 -2.92 1.14
CA ARG A 91 15.39 -2.33 0.62
C ARG A 91 15.53 -0.85 0.95
N LEU A 92 14.42 -0.12 1.09
CA LEU A 92 14.42 1.27 1.52
C LEU A 92 14.66 1.44 3.02
N GLY A 93 14.81 0.34 3.76
CA GLY A 93 15.18 0.35 5.19
C GLY A 93 14.01 0.28 6.16
N TYR A 94 12.80 0.05 5.68
CA TYR A 94 11.64 -0.11 6.55
C TYR A 94 11.49 -1.56 7.04
N GLU A 95 11.25 -1.71 8.34
CA GLU A 95 10.84 -2.97 8.95
C GLU A 95 9.32 -3.00 9.04
N VAL A 96 8.68 -3.67 8.10
CA VAL A 96 7.22 -3.75 8.03
C VAL A 96 6.70 -5.10 8.51
N THR A 97 5.54 -5.06 9.17
CA THR A 97 4.85 -6.23 9.70
C THR A 97 3.92 -6.81 8.62
N LEU A 98 4.51 -7.49 7.65
CA LEU A 98 3.78 -8.22 6.61
C LEU A 98 4.56 -9.50 6.26
N PRO A 99 4.15 -10.67 6.80
CA PRO A 99 4.79 -11.93 6.47
C PRO A 99 4.72 -12.24 4.97
N MET A 100 5.76 -12.87 4.43
CA MET A 100 5.85 -13.19 3.01
C MET A 100 4.67 -14.06 2.54
N ASP A 101 4.24 -15.02 3.35
CA ASP A 101 3.10 -15.88 3.00
C ASP A 101 1.80 -15.10 2.85
N ASP A 102 1.59 -14.07 3.67
CA ASP A 102 0.43 -13.18 3.56
C ASP A 102 0.55 -12.27 2.33
N ALA A 103 1.75 -11.81 2.01
CA ALA A 103 2.00 -11.04 0.79
C ALA A 103 1.72 -11.87 -0.47
N ILE A 104 2.13 -13.13 -0.48
CA ILE A 104 1.85 -14.06 -1.58
C ILE A 104 0.35 -14.30 -1.73
N LEU A 105 -0.35 -14.51 -0.62
CA LEU A 105 -1.81 -14.68 -0.63
C LEU A 105 -2.52 -13.43 -1.18
N LEU A 106 -2.13 -12.24 -0.74
CA LEU A 106 -2.65 -10.97 -1.26
C LEU A 106 -2.39 -10.81 -2.76
N ASN A 107 -1.21 -11.20 -3.22
CA ASN A 107 -0.87 -11.20 -4.63
C ASN A 107 -1.80 -12.11 -5.45
N SER A 108 -2.11 -13.29 -4.93
CA SER A 108 -3.00 -14.24 -5.60
C SER A 108 -4.42 -13.69 -5.77
N ILE A 109 -4.88 -12.86 -4.84
CA ILE A 109 -6.19 -12.19 -4.92
C ILE A 109 -6.23 -11.24 -6.11
N TYR A 110 -5.20 -10.43 -6.30
CA TYR A 110 -5.10 -9.52 -7.44
C TYR A 110 -5.04 -10.29 -8.77
N LYS A 111 -4.17 -11.28 -8.86
CA LYS A 111 -4.00 -12.11 -10.07
C LYS A 111 -5.28 -12.88 -10.42
N GLY A 112 -6.05 -13.30 -9.43
CA GLY A 112 -7.32 -14.00 -9.64
C GLY A 112 -8.47 -13.14 -10.15
N ARG A 113 -8.32 -11.82 -10.23
CA ARG A 113 -9.35 -10.91 -10.78
C ARG A 113 -9.38 -10.90 -12.30
N TYR A 114 -8.26 -11.22 -12.93
CA TYR A 114 -8.16 -11.25 -14.38
C TYR A 114 -8.19 -12.71 -14.85
N PRO A 115 -9.05 -13.05 -15.80
CA PRO A 115 -9.02 -14.38 -16.40
C PRO A 115 -7.61 -14.56 -17.00
N THR A 116 -6.90 -15.57 -16.52
CA THR A 116 -5.71 -16.06 -17.21
C THR A 116 -6.17 -16.72 -18.49
N ASP A 117 -5.30 -16.82 -19.50
CA ASP A 117 -5.59 -17.52 -20.76
C ASP A 117 -6.11 -18.95 -20.54
N GLU A 118 -5.91 -19.50 -19.35
CA GLU A 118 -6.38 -20.83 -18.94
C GLU A 118 -7.75 -20.81 -18.26
N GLY A 119 -8.35 -19.63 -17.99
CA GLY A 119 -9.70 -19.47 -17.48
C GLY A 119 -9.97 -19.98 -16.06
N LEU A 120 -8.94 -20.43 -15.35
CA LEU A 120 -9.05 -21.01 -14.02
C LEU A 120 -8.27 -20.19 -13.00
N LEU A 121 -8.94 -19.86 -11.89
CA LEU A 121 -8.25 -19.36 -10.70
C LEU A 121 -7.45 -20.52 -10.10
N PRO A 122 -6.13 -20.39 -9.89
CA PRO A 122 -5.30 -21.49 -9.39
C PRO A 122 -5.73 -22.06 -8.04
N GLN A 123 -6.55 -21.34 -7.27
CA GLN A 123 -6.93 -21.69 -5.90
C GLN A 123 -8.44 -21.60 -5.62
N GLY A 124 -9.28 -21.42 -6.65
CA GLY A 124 -10.72 -21.25 -6.45
C GLY A 124 -11.11 -19.91 -5.86
N GLU A 125 -12.36 -19.78 -5.38
CA GLU A 125 -12.86 -18.57 -4.76
C GLU A 125 -12.33 -18.40 -3.32
N GLN A 126 -12.16 -17.14 -2.89
CA GLN A 126 -11.72 -16.83 -1.55
C GLN A 126 -12.75 -17.29 -0.51
N THR A 127 -12.27 -17.99 0.50
CA THR A 127 -13.09 -18.49 1.62
C THR A 127 -13.18 -17.46 2.74
N LYS A 128 -14.07 -17.71 3.71
CA LYS A 128 -14.12 -16.94 4.95
C LYS A 128 -12.77 -16.93 5.69
N ALA A 129 -12.09 -18.08 5.72
CA ALA A 129 -10.76 -18.20 6.36
C ALA A 129 -9.72 -17.32 5.66
N ASP A 130 -9.71 -17.30 4.32
CA ASP A 130 -8.84 -16.43 3.53
C ASP A 130 -9.12 -14.96 3.83
N ALA A 131 -10.40 -14.56 3.84
CA ALA A 131 -10.79 -13.18 4.10
C ALA A 131 -10.39 -12.72 5.51
N LYS A 132 -10.57 -13.56 6.51
CA LYS A 132 -10.13 -13.25 7.89
C LYS A 132 -8.61 -13.12 7.97
N ARG A 133 -7.89 -14.00 7.33
CA ARG A 133 -6.43 -14.00 7.32
C ARG A 133 -5.87 -12.72 6.69
N VAL A 134 -6.33 -12.36 5.50
CA VAL A 134 -5.84 -11.14 4.82
C VAL A 134 -6.32 -9.86 5.52
N ALA A 135 -7.50 -9.85 6.14
CA ALA A 135 -7.97 -8.73 6.94
C ALA A 135 -7.07 -8.50 8.16
N ASN A 136 -6.73 -9.54 8.88
CA ASN A 136 -5.80 -9.46 10.01
C ASN A 136 -4.40 -9.01 9.57
N ALA A 137 -3.91 -9.52 8.45
CA ALA A 137 -2.62 -9.12 7.88
C ALA A 137 -2.61 -7.64 7.50
N ALA A 138 -3.65 -7.19 6.81
CA ALA A 138 -3.80 -5.79 6.40
C ALA A 138 -3.89 -4.84 7.60
N GLU A 139 -4.66 -5.20 8.61
CA GLU A 139 -4.80 -4.41 9.84
C GLU A 139 -3.47 -4.24 10.57
N ARG A 140 -2.75 -5.33 10.79
CA ARG A 140 -1.44 -5.29 11.44
C ARG A 140 -0.42 -4.50 10.62
N PHE A 141 -0.41 -4.69 9.31
CA PHE A 141 0.46 -3.94 8.42
C PHE A 141 0.18 -2.44 8.46
N LEU A 142 -1.08 -2.01 8.32
CA LEU A 142 -1.42 -0.59 8.34
C LEU A 142 -1.13 0.08 9.67
N LYS A 143 -1.39 -0.60 10.78
CA LYS A 143 -1.02 -0.11 12.11
C LYS A 143 0.47 0.13 12.21
N ASN A 144 1.28 -0.81 11.77
CA ASN A 144 2.74 -0.68 11.72
C ASN A 144 3.19 0.44 10.78
N ALA A 145 2.63 0.53 9.57
CA ALA A 145 2.93 1.59 8.63
C ALA A 145 2.62 2.98 9.20
N ARG A 146 1.49 3.12 9.90
CA ARG A 146 1.11 4.36 10.58
C ARG A 146 2.13 4.73 11.67
N GLU A 147 2.59 3.77 12.45
CA GLU A 147 3.62 3.98 13.47
C GLU A 147 4.95 4.42 12.84
N ILE A 148 5.38 3.80 11.76
CA ILE A 148 6.58 4.16 11.00
C ILE A 148 6.50 5.62 10.52
N LEU A 149 5.36 6.02 9.96
CA LEU A 149 5.18 7.36 9.39
C LEU A 149 5.08 8.47 10.44
N LYS A 150 4.82 8.14 11.71
CA LYS A 150 4.82 9.11 12.81
C LYS A 150 6.23 9.48 13.29
N LYS A 151 7.20 8.67 13.00
CA LYS A 151 8.59 8.92 13.35
C LYS A 151 9.25 9.81 12.28
#